data_2d136ebef06fa717a205003c44c1c77d
#
_entry.id   2d136ebef06fa717a205003c44c1c77d
#
_cell.length_a   1.000
_cell.length_b   1.000
_cell.length_c   1.000
_cell.angle_alpha   90.00
_cell.angle_beta   90.00
_cell.angle_gamma   90.00
#
_symmetry.space_group_name_H-M   'P 1'
#
loop_
_entity.id
_entity.type
_entity.pdbx_description
1 polymer ?
#
loop_
_entity_poly.entity_id
_entity_poly.type
_entity_poly.pdbx_seq_one_letter_code
_entity_poly.pdbx_strand_id
1 'polypeptide(L)'
;MGKDETSEPLSKKKGDKIMRKKIAALLAMLMLGGVLTGCGGGNKVATGGEDPNVVPEDTYEINWYMQGMPQEDVASVEAAVNDYLKDKINATLKMHRLESNQYSKQLNTMIAAGEYFDIAWTTPGVLTYTANARNGAWLALDDYIDTYIPKTIEQLG
;
A
#
# COMPACT_ATOMS: atom_id res chain seq x y z
N MET A 1 38.11 10.25 59.73
CA MET A 1 37.99 9.05 58.88
C MET A 1 37.67 9.49 57.47
N GLY A 2 38.74 9.61 56.67
CA GLY A 2 38.70 10.21 55.36
C GLY A 2 38.05 9.31 54.29
N LYS A 3 37.35 9.90 53.38
CA LYS A 3 36.96 9.25 52.13
C LYS A 3 37.91 9.70 51.03
N ASP A 4 38.65 8.75 50.48
CA ASP A 4 39.49 8.89 49.31
C ASP A 4 38.66 9.25 48.12
N GLU A 5 38.88 10.42 47.57
CA GLU A 5 38.45 10.84 46.24
C GLU A 5 39.47 10.36 45.25
N THR A 6 39.22 9.22 44.57
CA THR A 6 40.03 8.74 43.48
C THR A 6 39.84 9.65 42.26
N SER A 7 40.78 10.55 42.04
CA SER A 7 40.89 11.41 40.85
C SER A 7 41.19 10.57 39.60
N GLU A 8 40.21 10.35 38.75
CA GLU A 8 40.45 9.81 37.41
C GLU A 8 41.31 10.75 36.57
N PRO A 9 42.33 10.23 35.86
CA PRO A 9 43.26 11.07 35.08
C PRO A 9 42.55 11.77 33.92
N LEU A 10 42.76 13.09 33.80
CA LEU A 10 42.23 13.99 32.77
C LEU A 10 42.46 13.53 31.32
N SER A 11 43.42 12.64 31.09
CA SER A 11 43.73 12.02 29.79
C SER A 11 42.59 11.10 29.30
N LYS A 12 41.91 10.37 30.20
CA LYS A 12 40.82 9.45 29.84
C LYS A 12 39.57 10.20 29.37
N LYS A 13 39.24 11.32 30.03
CA LYS A 13 38.08 12.16 29.67
C LYS A 13 38.21 12.82 28.27
N LYS A 14 39.44 13.11 27.82
CA LYS A 14 39.71 13.73 26.54
C LYS A 14 39.57 12.74 25.39
N GLY A 15 40.00 11.49 25.58
CA GLY A 15 39.86 10.40 24.62
C GLY A 15 38.38 10.02 24.36
N ASP A 16 37.60 9.91 25.44
CA ASP A 16 36.17 9.59 25.36
C ASP A 16 35.34 10.67 24.62
N LYS A 17 35.69 11.94 24.84
CA LYS A 17 35.00 13.06 24.19
C LYS A 17 35.28 13.14 22.69
N ILE A 18 36.50 12.76 22.29
CA ILE A 18 36.92 12.70 20.88
C ILE A 18 36.29 11.49 20.18
N MET A 19 36.20 10.35 20.86
CA MET A 19 35.57 9.13 20.33
C MET A 19 34.08 9.32 20.14
N ARG A 20 33.39 9.90 21.10
CA ARG A 20 31.94 10.23 20.98
C ARG A 20 31.64 11.21 19.84
N LYS A 21 32.49 12.22 19.62
CA LYS A 21 32.33 13.14 18.49
C LYS A 21 32.58 12.46 17.14
N LYS A 22 33.52 11.54 17.05
CA LYS A 22 33.78 10.76 15.82
C LYS A 22 32.66 9.76 15.52
N ILE A 23 32.11 9.11 16.55
CA ILE A 23 30.96 8.20 16.41
C ILE A 23 29.69 8.97 16.02
N ALA A 24 29.45 10.15 16.60
CA ALA A 24 28.31 11.00 16.23
C ALA A 24 28.44 11.53 14.78
N ALA A 25 29.65 11.88 14.33
CA ALA A 25 29.88 12.30 12.95
C ALA A 25 29.73 11.13 11.96
N LEU A 26 30.14 9.91 12.33
CA LEU A 26 29.94 8.72 11.50
C LEU A 26 28.48 8.32 11.38
N LEU A 27 27.70 8.42 12.47
CA LEU A 27 26.26 8.18 12.47
C LEU A 27 25.48 9.23 11.68
N ALA A 28 25.93 10.50 11.70
CA ALA A 28 25.31 11.57 10.90
C ALA A 28 25.59 11.39 9.39
N MET A 29 26.75 10.86 9.00
CA MET A 29 27.03 10.55 7.58
C MET A 29 26.29 9.33 7.05
N LEU A 30 25.94 8.35 7.91
CA LEU A 30 25.11 7.22 7.49
C LEU A 30 23.65 7.62 7.20
N MET A 31 23.17 8.70 7.79
CA MET A 31 21.79 9.19 7.57
C MET A 31 21.63 10.02 6.30
N LEU A 32 22.71 10.57 5.72
CA LEU A 32 22.65 11.35 4.48
C LEU A 32 22.84 10.53 3.20
N GLY A 33 23.27 9.27 3.31
CA GLY A 33 23.49 8.37 2.16
C GLY A 33 22.31 7.50 1.75
N GLY A 34 21.16 7.59 2.44
CA GLY A 34 20.03 6.68 2.30
C GLY A 34 18.85 7.14 1.44
N VAL A 35 18.99 8.15 0.60
CA VAL A 35 17.84 8.77 -0.11
C VAL A 35 17.80 8.50 -1.61
N LEU A 36 18.44 7.46 -2.14
CA LEU A 36 18.41 7.20 -3.59
C LEU A 36 18.43 5.72 -3.99
N THR A 37 17.69 4.85 -3.28
CA THR A 37 17.26 3.58 -3.86
C THR A 37 15.90 3.18 -3.28
N GLY A 38 14.91 4.03 -3.49
CA GLY A 38 13.51 3.60 -3.48
C GLY A 38 13.26 2.82 -4.76
N CYS A 39 13.56 1.54 -4.76
CA CYS A 39 13.03 0.63 -5.75
C CYS A 39 11.55 0.43 -5.43
N GLY A 40 10.74 1.42 -5.78
CA GLY A 40 9.31 1.30 -5.80
C GLY A 40 8.94 0.40 -6.97
N GLY A 41 8.60 -0.86 -6.67
CA GLY A 41 7.72 -1.63 -7.53
C GLY A 41 6.34 -0.97 -7.48
N GLY A 42 6.22 0.23 -8.01
CA GLY A 42 4.95 0.88 -8.23
C GLY A 42 4.34 0.25 -9.46
N ASN A 43 3.26 -0.51 -9.29
CA ASN A 43 2.30 -0.67 -10.37
C ASN A 43 2.03 0.74 -10.92
N LYS A 44 2.31 0.92 -12.20
CA LYS A 44 1.98 2.17 -12.87
C LYS A 44 0.46 2.30 -12.77
N VAL A 45 -0.01 3.26 -11.98
CA VAL A 45 -1.39 3.71 -12.10
C VAL A 45 -1.57 4.10 -13.56
N ALA A 46 -2.43 3.41 -14.28
CA ALA A 46 -2.82 3.79 -15.62
C ALA A 46 -3.37 5.21 -15.51
N THR A 47 -2.59 6.19 -15.99
CA THR A 47 -3.04 7.57 -16.06
C THR A 47 -4.11 7.60 -17.13
N GLY A 48 -5.35 7.86 -16.72
CA GLY A 48 -6.52 7.92 -17.57
C GLY A 48 -6.27 8.82 -18.81
N GLY A 49 -6.50 8.23 -19.96
CA GLY A 49 -6.31 8.87 -21.27
C GLY A 49 -6.21 7.87 -22.41
N GLU A 50 -6.15 6.58 -22.12
CA GLU A 50 -6.18 5.54 -23.16
C GLU A 50 -7.62 5.24 -23.58
N ASP A 51 -7.82 4.95 -24.86
CA ASP A 51 -9.11 4.54 -25.42
C ASP A 51 -9.61 3.29 -24.64
N PRO A 52 -10.81 3.32 -24.03
CA PRO A 52 -11.34 2.20 -23.24
C PRO A 52 -11.57 0.92 -24.06
N ASN A 53 -11.49 1.01 -25.40
CA ASN A 53 -11.63 -0.13 -26.28
C ASN A 53 -10.28 -0.78 -26.65
N VAL A 54 -9.17 -0.20 -26.25
CA VAL A 54 -7.83 -0.76 -26.47
C VAL A 54 -7.47 -1.69 -25.31
N VAL A 55 -7.26 -2.97 -25.61
CA VAL A 55 -6.79 -3.95 -24.64
C VAL A 55 -5.30 -3.71 -24.39
N PRO A 56 -4.85 -3.51 -23.13
CA PRO A 56 -3.45 -3.32 -22.80
C PRO A 56 -2.57 -4.51 -23.26
N GLU A 57 -1.32 -4.23 -23.66
CA GLU A 57 -0.36 -5.28 -24.02
C GLU A 57 0.10 -6.09 -22.79
N ASP A 58 0.35 -5.40 -21.67
CA ASP A 58 0.77 -6.03 -20.43
C ASP A 58 -0.45 -6.53 -19.63
N THR A 59 -0.37 -7.76 -19.11
CA THR A 59 -1.42 -8.32 -18.26
C THR A 59 -1.40 -7.61 -16.89
N TYR A 60 -2.55 -7.10 -16.46
CA TYR A 60 -2.72 -6.45 -15.16
C TYR A 60 -3.39 -7.39 -14.15
N GLU A 61 -2.84 -7.49 -12.92
CA GLU A 61 -3.47 -8.23 -11.84
C GLU A 61 -4.31 -7.30 -10.97
N ILE A 62 -5.62 -7.54 -10.94
CA ILE A 62 -6.59 -6.80 -10.11
C ILE A 62 -6.66 -7.46 -8.73
N ASN A 63 -6.27 -6.74 -7.71
CA ASN A 63 -6.32 -7.19 -6.32
C ASN A 63 -7.61 -6.73 -5.66
N TRP A 64 -8.54 -7.67 -5.43
CA TRP A 64 -9.82 -7.41 -4.80
C TRP A 64 -9.88 -7.92 -3.36
N TYR A 65 -9.92 -7.00 -2.43
CA TYR A 65 -10.05 -7.29 -1.01
C TYR A 65 -11.52 -7.27 -0.56
N MET A 66 -11.98 -8.38 0.02
CA MET A 66 -13.36 -8.54 0.47
C MET A 66 -13.44 -9.20 1.85
N GLN A 67 -14.42 -8.76 2.63
CA GLN A 67 -14.75 -9.42 3.89
C GLN A 67 -15.50 -10.72 3.61
N GLY A 68 -15.10 -11.81 4.26
CA GLY A 68 -15.81 -13.08 4.19
C GLY A 68 -14.95 -14.23 4.64
N MET A 69 -15.59 -15.31 5.07
CA MET A 69 -14.89 -16.55 5.37
C MET A 69 -14.22 -17.12 4.11
N PRO A 70 -13.03 -17.73 4.22
CA PRO A 70 -12.47 -18.52 3.13
C PRO A 70 -13.50 -19.56 2.65
N GLN A 71 -13.56 -19.77 1.34
CA GLN A 71 -14.43 -20.75 0.69
C GLN A 71 -13.61 -21.63 -0.23
N GLU A 72 -13.98 -22.89 -0.33
CA GLU A 72 -13.24 -23.88 -1.12
C GLU A 72 -13.25 -23.56 -2.62
N ASP A 73 -14.31 -22.91 -3.09
CA ASP A 73 -14.54 -22.60 -4.51
C ASP A 73 -13.83 -21.34 -5.02
N VAL A 74 -13.15 -20.59 -4.18
CA VAL A 74 -12.51 -19.31 -4.58
C VAL A 74 -11.59 -19.51 -5.78
N ALA A 75 -10.76 -20.53 -5.77
CA ALA A 75 -9.82 -20.79 -6.86
C ALA A 75 -10.53 -21.12 -8.18
N SER A 76 -11.64 -21.85 -8.15
CA SER A 76 -12.41 -22.16 -9.36
C SER A 76 -13.15 -20.93 -9.90
N VAL A 77 -13.65 -20.08 -9.02
CA VAL A 77 -14.26 -18.80 -9.40
C VAL A 77 -13.23 -17.85 -9.98
N GLU A 78 -12.08 -17.70 -9.34
CA GLU A 78 -10.96 -16.92 -9.90
C GLU A 78 -10.58 -17.40 -11.30
N ALA A 79 -10.42 -18.71 -11.50
CA ALA A 79 -10.07 -19.27 -12.79
C ALA A 79 -11.09 -18.91 -13.88
N ALA A 80 -12.38 -19.10 -13.60
CA ALA A 80 -13.45 -18.80 -14.55
C ALA A 80 -13.53 -17.29 -14.88
N VAL A 81 -13.34 -16.42 -13.88
CA VAL A 81 -13.30 -14.97 -14.08
C VAL A 81 -12.06 -14.57 -14.88
N ASN A 82 -10.91 -15.17 -14.60
CA ASN A 82 -9.65 -14.86 -15.26
C ASN A 82 -9.65 -15.27 -16.74
N ASP A 83 -10.27 -16.39 -17.08
CA ASP A 83 -10.48 -16.78 -18.49
C ASP A 83 -11.30 -15.73 -19.25
N TYR A 84 -12.34 -15.18 -18.61
CA TYR A 84 -13.15 -14.13 -19.21
C TYR A 84 -12.40 -12.79 -19.31
N LEU A 85 -11.74 -12.35 -18.25
CA LEU A 85 -11.04 -11.04 -18.18
C LEU A 85 -9.85 -10.97 -19.13
N LYS A 86 -9.12 -12.07 -19.28
CA LYS A 86 -7.96 -12.14 -20.17
C LYS A 86 -8.31 -11.75 -21.60
N ASP A 87 -9.41 -12.28 -22.11
CA ASP A 87 -9.85 -12.02 -23.49
C ASP A 87 -10.46 -10.62 -23.67
N LYS A 88 -10.95 -10.01 -22.59
CA LYS A 88 -11.67 -8.73 -22.65
C LYS A 88 -10.77 -7.52 -22.40
N ILE A 89 -9.93 -7.61 -21.38
CA ILE A 89 -9.14 -6.46 -20.89
C ILE A 89 -7.69 -6.84 -20.58
N ASN A 90 -7.25 -8.04 -20.94
CA ASN A 90 -5.93 -8.58 -20.58
C ASN A 90 -5.59 -8.42 -19.10
N ALA A 91 -6.54 -8.76 -18.22
CA ALA A 91 -6.35 -8.70 -16.78
C ALA A 91 -6.64 -10.05 -16.11
N THR A 92 -6.11 -10.19 -14.91
CA THR A 92 -6.44 -11.28 -13.97
C THR A 92 -6.98 -10.71 -12.69
N LEU A 93 -7.85 -11.43 -12.02
CA LEU A 93 -8.41 -11.09 -10.72
C LEU A 93 -7.80 -11.98 -9.64
N LYS A 94 -7.34 -11.37 -8.57
CA LYS A 94 -6.93 -12.04 -7.34
C LYS A 94 -7.87 -11.65 -6.21
N MET A 95 -8.60 -12.63 -5.66
CA MET A 95 -9.55 -12.41 -4.57
C MET A 95 -8.90 -12.64 -3.21
N HIS A 96 -8.82 -11.61 -2.38
CA HIS A 96 -8.34 -11.66 -1.00
C HIS A 96 -9.52 -11.68 -0.04
N ARG A 97 -9.98 -12.89 0.33
CA ARG A 97 -11.08 -13.04 1.30
C ARG A 97 -10.52 -13.12 2.71
N LEU A 98 -10.94 -12.21 3.56
CA LEU A 98 -10.44 -12.08 4.92
C LEU A 98 -11.62 -12.05 5.91
N GLU A 99 -11.44 -12.70 7.05
CA GLU A 99 -12.39 -12.56 8.16
C GLU A 99 -12.48 -11.09 8.62
N SER A 100 -13.63 -10.69 9.18
CA SER A 100 -13.94 -9.30 9.51
C SER A 100 -12.82 -8.57 10.25
N ASN A 101 -12.29 -9.19 11.30
CA ASN A 101 -11.24 -8.58 12.11
C ASN A 101 -9.90 -8.43 11.36
N GLN A 102 -9.55 -9.42 10.56
CA GLN A 102 -8.34 -9.40 9.73
C GLN A 102 -8.50 -8.38 8.62
N TYR A 103 -9.65 -8.35 7.95
CA TYR A 103 -9.97 -7.42 6.89
C TYR A 103 -9.79 -5.96 7.33
N SER A 104 -10.48 -5.57 8.41
CA SER A 104 -10.40 -4.21 8.95
C SER A 104 -8.96 -3.82 9.32
N LYS A 105 -8.24 -4.69 10.02
CA LYS A 105 -6.86 -4.42 10.45
C LYS A 105 -5.92 -4.29 9.24
N GLN A 106 -5.99 -5.21 8.29
CA GLN A 106 -5.11 -5.22 7.13
C GLN A 106 -5.36 -4.02 6.24
N LEU A 107 -6.61 -3.76 5.85
CA LEU A 107 -6.93 -2.65 4.95
C LEU A 107 -6.61 -1.28 5.58
N ASN A 108 -6.91 -1.08 6.85
CA ASN A 108 -6.53 0.16 7.52
C ASN A 108 -5.00 0.34 7.60
N THR A 109 -4.23 -0.75 7.75
CA THR A 109 -2.77 -0.70 7.72
C THR A 109 -2.25 -0.35 6.32
N MET A 110 -2.77 -0.98 5.27
CA MET A 110 -2.42 -0.70 3.87
C MET A 110 -2.73 0.76 3.50
N ILE A 111 -3.92 1.26 3.85
CA ILE A 111 -4.30 2.66 3.62
C ILE A 111 -3.34 3.61 4.35
N ALA A 112 -3.02 3.34 5.61
CA ALA A 112 -2.11 4.16 6.39
C ALA A 112 -0.67 4.15 5.86
N ALA A 113 -0.24 3.04 5.25
CA ALA A 113 1.06 2.89 4.63
C ALA A 113 1.11 3.43 3.19
N GLY A 114 -0.02 3.80 2.59
CA GLY A 114 -0.12 4.17 1.18
C GLY A 114 0.12 2.99 0.25
N GLU A 115 -0.14 1.77 0.71
CA GLU A 115 -0.05 0.57 -0.12
C GLU A 115 -1.22 0.51 -1.10
N TYR A 116 -0.92 0.07 -2.31
CA TYR A 116 -1.89 0.03 -3.39
C TYR A 116 -2.75 -1.24 -3.33
N PHE A 117 -4.03 -1.09 -3.64
CA PHE A 117 -4.98 -2.15 -3.95
C PHE A 117 -6.03 -1.60 -4.93
N ASP A 118 -6.66 -2.48 -5.72
CA ASP A 118 -7.58 -2.03 -6.78
C ASP A 118 -9.01 -1.89 -6.28
N ILE A 119 -9.50 -2.91 -5.59
CA ILE A 119 -10.89 -2.96 -5.13
C ILE A 119 -10.92 -3.36 -3.66
N ALA A 120 -11.67 -2.62 -2.86
CA ALA A 120 -11.94 -2.95 -1.47
C ALA A 120 -13.43 -2.83 -1.16
N TRP A 121 -13.97 -3.81 -0.45
CA TRP A 121 -15.35 -3.75 0.02
C TRP A 121 -15.47 -2.85 1.25
N THR A 122 -16.39 -1.90 1.21
CA THR A 122 -16.59 -0.93 2.29
C THR A 122 -17.88 -1.21 3.05
N THR A 123 -17.83 -1.10 4.38
CA THR A 123 -19.00 -1.23 5.24
C THR A 123 -18.83 -0.40 6.52
N PRO A 124 -19.90 0.17 7.07
CA PRO A 124 -19.84 0.88 8.34
C PRO A 124 -19.26 -0.01 9.45
N GLY A 125 -18.34 0.54 10.24
CA GLY A 125 -17.72 -0.14 11.39
C GLY A 125 -16.56 -1.08 11.06
N VAL A 126 -16.37 -1.47 9.81
CA VAL A 126 -15.25 -2.34 9.39
C VAL A 126 -14.24 -1.56 8.55
N LEU A 127 -14.67 -1.05 7.41
CA LEU A 127 -13.90 -0.16 6.56
C LEU A 127 -14.82 0.98 6.09
N THR A 128 -14.80 2.09 6.81
CA THR A 128 -15.76 3.17 6.63
C THR A 128 -15.46 3.97 5.36
N TYR A 129 -16.36 3.94 4.38
CA TYR A 129 -16.22 4.67 3.12
C TYR A 129 -15.96 6.17 3.33
N THR A 130 -16.83 6.85 4.08
CA THR A 130 -16.79 8.31 4.23
C THR A 130 -15.48 8.82 4.84
N ALA A 131 -14.94 8.12 5.85
CA ALA A 131 -13.70 8.52 6.48
C ALA A 131 -12.51 8.35 5.52
N ASN A 132 -12.44 7.21 4.84
CA ASN A 132 -11.37 6.91 3.90
C ASN A 132 -11.44 7.75 2.62
N ALA A 133 -12.65 8.09 2.14
CA ALA A 133 -12.84 9.03 1.02
C ALA A 133 -12.29 10.42 1.35
N ARG A 134 -12.58 10.94 2.55
CA ARG A 134 -12.04 12.23 3.01
C ARG A 134 -10.52 12.25 3.13
N ASN A 135 -9.93 11.10 3.42
CA ASN A 135 -8.48 10.93 3.54
C ASN A 135 -7.80 10.61 2.19
N GLY A 136 -8.56 10.59 1.08
CA GLY A 136 -8.02 10.34 -0.26
C GLY A 136 -7.64 8.88 -0.53
N ALA A 137 -8.18 7.92 0.25
CA ALA A 137 -7.90 6.50 0.06
C ALA A 137 -8.64 5.88 -1.15
N TRP A 138 -9.67 6.56 -1.66
CA TRP A 138 -10.45 6.11 -2.81
C TRP A 138 -10.22 7.01 -4.02
N LEU A 139 -10.11 6.41 -5.18
CA LEU A 139 -10.12 7.13 -6.45
C LEU A 139 -11.52 7.72 -6.70
N ALA A 140 -11.61 9.01 -7.00
CA ALA A 140 -12.83 9.61 -7.51
C ALA A 140 -13.10 9.08 -8.93
N LEU A 141 -14.30 8.61 -9.18
CA LEU A 141 -14.67 7.98 -10.45
C LEU A 141 -15.42 8.92 -11.41
N ASP A 142 -15.73 10.14 -10.95
CA ASP A 142 -16.55 11.10 -11.69
C ASP A 142 -16.05 11.33 -13.12
N ASP A 143 -14.74 11.48 -13.29
CA ASP A 143 -14.13 11.72 -14.61
C ASP A 143 -14.06 10.47 -15.51
N TYR A 144 -14.35 9.28 -14.96
CA TYR A 144 -14.24 8.01 -15.64
C TYR A 144 -15.59 7.37 -16.01
N ILE A 145 -16.63 7.69 -15.25
CA ILE A 145 -17.95 7.05 -15.33
C ILE A 145 -18.51 7.08 -16.74
N ASP A 146 -18.57 8.24 -17.36
CA ASP A 146 -19.19 8.42 -18.67
C ASP A 146 -18.44 7.68 -19.78
N THR A 147 -17.12 7.54 -19.61
CA THR A 147 -16.26 6.88 -20.61
C THR A 147 -16.27 5.36 -20.48
N TYR A 148 -16.15 4.85 -19.24
CA TYR A 148 -15.88 3.43 -19.01
C TYR A 148 -17.11 2.62 -18.63
N ILE A 149 -18.15 3.24 -18.03
CA ILE A 149 -19.35 2.54 -17.57
C ILE A 149 -20.68 3.22 -17.99
N PRO A 150 -20.79 3.76 -19.23
CA PRO A 150 -21.98 4.53 -19.65
C PRO A 150 -23.28 3.71 -19.54
N LYS A 151 -23.25 2.43 -19.91
CA LYS A 151 -24.42 1.55 -19.82
C LYS A 151 -24.89 1.31 -18.38
N THR A 152 -23.97 1.27 -17.41
CA THR A 152 -24.33 1.10 -16.01
C THR A 152 -25.07 2.34 -15.49
N ILE A 153 -24.61 3.53 -15.87
CA ILE A 153 -25.27 4.78 -15.49
C ILE A 153 -26.64 4.89 -16.13
N GLU A 154 -26.77 4.55 -17.41
CA GLU A 154 -28.08 4.51 -18.09
C GLU A 154 -29.09 3.57 -17.42
N GLN A 155 -28.63 2.44 -16.86
CA GLN A 155 -29.49 1.46 -16.15
C GLN A 155 -29.85 1.89 -14.75
N LEU A 156 -29.04 2.72 -14.11
CA LEU A 156 -29.31 3.21 -12.75
C LEU A 156 -30.25 4.42 -12.72
N GLY A 157 -30.50 5.09 -13.85
CA GLY A 157 -31.44 6.21 -14.02
C GLY A 157 -30.90 7.50 -13.53
#